data_b3228ebb3ec870206b8989b026cfdf1a
#
_entry.id   b3228ebb3ec870206b8989b026cfdf1a
#
_cell.length_a   1.000
_cell.length_b   1.000
_cell.length_c   1.000
_cell.angle_alpha   90.00
_cell.angle_beta   90.00
_cell.angle_gamma   90.00
#
_symmetry.space_group_name_H-M   'P 1'
#
loop_
_entity.id
_entity.type
_entity.pdbx_description
1 polymer ?
#
loop_
_entity_poly.entity_id
_entity_poly.type
_entity_poly.pdbx_seq_one_letter_code
_entity_poly.pdbx_strand_id
1 'polypeptide(L)' 'MSEQEILNAVQDIFRDNFDDDTLEITRSTCADDIEDWDSLEQINLLTAMEKQFGVKFKLADVRGLKDVGDLLDLVARMV' A
#
# COMPACT_ATOMS: atom_id res chain seq x y z
N MET A 1 3.84 10.26 -11.52
CA MET A 1 3.79 10.70 -10.10
C MET A 1 5.15 10.51 -9.46
N SER A 2 5.53 11.41 -8.58
CA SER A 2 6.76 11.22 -7.81
C SER A 2 6.54 10.15 -6.72
N GLU A 3 7.64 9.62 -6.20
CA GLU A 3 7.55 8.64 -5.11
C GLU A 3 6.86 9.24 -3.88
N GLN A 4 7.13 10.51 -3.58
CA GLN A 4 6.51 11.17 -2.44
C GLN A 4 4.99 11.30 -2.62
N GLU A 5 4.53 11.59 -3.83
CA GLU A 5 3.11 11.65 -4.12
C GLU A 5 2.44 10.28 -3.96
N ILE A 6 3.09 9.23 -4.43
CA ILE A 6 2.61 7.87 -4.28
C ILE A 6 2.57 7.49 -2.80
N LEU A 7 3.63 7.79 -2.05
CA LEU A 7 3.70 7.50 -0.62
C LEU A 7 2.58 8.21 0.14
N ASN A 8 2.33 9.48 -0.15
CA ASN A 8 1.27 10.24 0.51
C ASN A 8 -0.10 9.63 0.24
N ALA A 9 -0.37 9.22 -1.00
CA ALA A 9 -1.64 8.60 -1.36
C ALA A 9 -1.80 7.24 -0.68
N VAL A 10 -0.74 6.44 -0.65
CA VAL A 10 -0.75 5.13 0.00
C VAL A 10 -0.94 5.29 1.52
N GLN A 11 -0.29 6.27 2.13
CA GLN A 11 -0.45 6.55 3.55
C GLN A 11 -1.91 6.91 3.89
N ASP A 12 -2.57 7.71 3.06
CA ASP A 12 -3.97 8.02 3.26
C ASP A 12 -4.85 6.78 3.18
N ILE A 13 -4.53 5.87 2.25
CA ILE A 13 -5.23 4.59 2.12
C ILE A 13 -5.06 3.76 3.39
N PHE A 14 -3.83 3.70 3.92
CA PHE A 14 -3.55 2.97 5.16
C PHE A 14 -4.32 3.56 6.35
N ARG A 15 -4.35 4.89 6.47
CA ARG A 15 -5.07 5.57 7.55
C ARG A 15 -6.56 5.28 7.49
N ASP A 16 -7.14 5.32 6.31
CA ASP A 16 -8.56 5.00 6.12
C ASP A 16 -8.84 3.53 6.43
N ASN A 17 -7.99 2.63 5.93
CA ASN A 17 -8.20 1.19 6.09
C ASN A 17 -8.13 0.74 7.54
N PHE A 18 -7.19 1.31 8.30
CA PHE A 18 -6.99 0.95 9.71
C PHE A 18 -7.67 1.92 10.68
N ASP A 19 -8.39 2.90 10.16
CA ASP A 19 -9.09 3.93 10.95
C ASP A 19 -8.15 4.60 11.97
N ASP A 20 -6.98 5.00 11.50
CA ASP A 20 -5.94 5.61 12.34
C ASP A 20 -5.30 6.79 11.60
N ASP A 21 -5.76 8.00 11.90
CA ASP A 21 -5.28 9.23 11.28
C ASP A 21 -3.83 9.57 11.65
N THR A 22 -3.29 8.92 12.67
CA THR A 22 -1.94 9.19 13.14
C THR A 22 -0.90 8.24 12.53
N LEU A 23 -1.36 7.24 11.77
CA LEU A 23 -0.47 6.23 11.18
C LEU A 23 0.47 6.87 10.17
N GLU A 24 1.76 6.63 10.36
CA GLU A 24 2.80 7.06 9.42
C GLU A 24 3.51 5.85 8.85
N ILE A 25 3.67 5.83 7.53
CA ILE A 25 4.36 4.73 6.85
C ILE A 25 5.62 5.24 6.16
N THR A 26 6.58 4.34 6.03
CA THR A 26 7.82 4.57 5.28
C THR A 26 8.04 3.40 4.34
N ARG A 27 9.06 3.47 3.50
CA ARG A 27 9.39 2.36 2.61
C ARG A 27 9.67 1.06 3.36
N SER A 28 10.16 1.14 4.58
CA SER A 28 10.52 -0.03 5.37
C SER A 28 9.38 -0.57 6.24
N THR A 29 8.24 0.12 6.28
CA THR A 29 7.09 -0.34 7.05
C THR A 29 6.59 -1.67 6.50
N CYS A 30 6.41 -2.66 7.36
CA CYS A 30 5.93 -3.99 6.96
C CYS A 30 4.78 -4.43 7.87
N ALA A 31 4.21 -5.60 7.57
CA ALA A 31 3.06 -6.11 8.32
C ALA A 31 3.37 -6.29 9.81
N ASP A 32 4.60 -6.57 10.16
CA ASP A 32 5.00 -6.72 11.57
C ASP A 32 4.95 -5.39 12.33
N ASP A 33 5.03 -4.26 11.63
CA ASP A 33 5.00 -2.93 12.23
C ASP A 33 3.59 -2.44 12.53
N ILE A 34 2.59 -3.02 11.87
CA ILE A 34 1.18 -2.63 12.01
C ILE A 34 0.40 -3.84 12.47
N GLU A 35 -0.09 -3.79 13.70
CA GLU A 35 -0.72 -4.93 14.36
C GLU A 35 -1.89 -5.52 13.59
N ASP A 36 -2.71 -4.66 12.98
CA ASP A 36 -3.92 -5.11 12.30
C ASP A 36 -3.70 -5.51 10.84
N TRP A 37 -2.49 -5.44 10.34
CA TRP A 37 -2.18 -5.73 8.95
C TRP A 37 -1.96 -7.24 8.75
N ASP A 38 -3.00 -7.91 8.29
CA ASP A 38 -2.97 -9.33 7.98
C ASP A 38 -3.27 -9.58 6.49
N SER A 39 -3.46 -10.83 6.10
CA SER A 39 -3.71 -11.19 4.69
C SER A 39 -5.00 -10.57 4.15
N LEU A 40 -6.04 -10.48 4.96
CA LEU A 40 -7.30 -9.88 4.56
C LEU A 40 -7.14 -8.38 4.35
N GLU A 41 -6.45 -7.72 5.28
CA GLU A 41 -6.20 -6.28 5.17
C GLU A 41 -5.29 -5.98 3.98
N GLN A 42 -4.36 -6.86 3.66
CA GLN A 42 -3.54 -6.71 2.46
C GLN A 42 -4.39 -6.64 1.19
N ILE A 43 -5.39 -7.51 1.09
CA ILE A 43 -6.32 -7.51 -0.05
C ILE A 43 -7.10 -6.19 -0.09
N ASN A 44 -7.58 -5.71 1.06
CA ASN A 44 -8.31 -4.45 1.14
C ASN A 44 -7.45 -3.27 0.71
N LEU A 45 -6.20 -3.24 1.16
CA LEU A 45 -5.25 -2.18 0.78
C LEU A 45 -4.98 -2.19 -0.73
N LEU A 46 -4.75 -3.36 -1.30
CA LEU A 46 -4.49 -3.48 -2.74
C LEU A 46 -5.70 -3.05 -3.56
N THR A 47 -6.90 -3.43 -3.14
CA THR A 47 -8.13 -3.02 -3.81
C THR A 47 -8.30 -1.50 -3.80
N ALA A 48 -8.04 -0.88 -2.65
CA ALA A 48 -8.11 0.57 -2.51
C ALA A 48 -7.08 1.27 -3.39
N MET A 49 -5.86 0.71 -3.47
CA MET A 49 -4.81 1.24 -4.32
C MET A 49 -5.18 1.15 -5.80
N GLU A 50 -5.79 0.05 -6.22
CA GLU A 50 -6.26 -0.10 -7.60
C GLU A 50 -7.25 1.01 -7.97
N LYS A 51 -8.16 1.32 -7.07
CA LYS A 51 -9.15 2.39 -7.28
C LYS A 51 -8.49 3.77 -7.30
N GLN A 52 -7.58 4.01 -6.35
CA GLN A 52 -6.94 5.31 -6.20
C GLN A 52 -6.07 5.65 -7.42
N PHE A 53 -5.34 4.68 -7.95
CA PHE A 53 -4.39 4.91 -9.04
C PHE A 53 -4.93 4.51 -10.41
N GLY A 54 -6.13 3.91 -10.46
CA GLY A 54 -6.73 3.48 -11.73
C GLY A 54 -5.97 2.34 -12.40
N VAL A 55 -5.43 1.43 -11.63
CA VAL A 55 -4.63 0.30 -12.11
C VAL A 55 -5.22 -1.04 -11.68
N LYS A 56 -4.73 -2.12 -12.28
CA LYS A 56 -5.09 -3.48 -11.90
C LYS A 56 -3.84 -4.27 -11.60
N PHE A 57 -3.79 -4.87 -10.41
CA PHE A 57 -2.68 -5.74 -10.01
C PHE A 57 -2.99 -7.19 -10.39
N LYS A 58 -1.98 -7.90 -10.90
CA LYS A 58 -2.08 -9.32 -11.16
C LYS A 58 -1.60 -10.07 -9.92
N LEU A 59 -2.02 -11.33 -9.77
CA LEU A 59 -1.56 -12.17 -8.66
C LEU A 59 -0.03 -12.24 -8.60
N ALA A 60 0.62 -12.34 -9.76
CA ALA A 60 2.08 -12.36 -9.82
C ALA A 60 2.71 -11.06 -9.32
N ASP A 61 2.02 -9.93 -9.51
CA ASP A 61 2.52 -8.61 -9.08
C ASP A 61 2.49 -8.47 -7.56
N VAL A 62 1.50 -9.09 -6.90
CA VAL A 62 1.30 -8.91 -5.46
C VAL A 62 1.98 -9.99 -4.62
N ARG A 63 2.45 -11.04 -5.25
CA ARG A 63 3.24 -12.07 -4.57
C ARG A 63 4.59 -11.47 -4.18
N GLY A 64 5.05 -11.78 -3.00
CA GLY A 64 6.36 -11.34 -2.56
C GLY A 64 6.45 -9.88 -2.14
N LEU A 65 5.33 -9.17 -2.07
CA LEU A 65 5.33 -7.85 -1.46
C LEU A 65 5.62 -8.00 0.02
N LYS A 66 6.68 -7.36 0.49
CA LYS A 66 7.17 -7.52 1.86
C LYS A 66 6.95 -6.30 2.71
N ASP A 67 7.01 -5.11 2.10
CA ASP A 67 6.93 -3.85 2.81
C ASP A 67 6.27 -2.78 1.93
N VAL A 68 6.09 -1.60 2.50
CA VAL A 68 5.52 -0.47 1.79
C VAL A 68 6.36 -0.09 0.58
N GLY A 69 7.68 -0.19 0.68
CA GLY A 69 8.56 0.09 -0.46
C GLY A 69 8.23 -0.74 -1.67
N ASP A 70 7.94 -2.02 -1.49
CA ASP A 70 7.53 -2.90 -2.59
C ASP A 70 6.20 -2.44 -3.20
N LEU A 71 5.25 -1.99 -2.37
CA LEU A 71 3.98 -1.45 -2.85
C LEU A 71 4.19 -0.17 -3.67
N LEU A 72 5.06 0.73 -3.19
CA LEU A 72 5.37 1.96 -3.91
C LEU A 72 6.01 1.67 -5.26
N ASP A 73 6.94 0.72 -5.30
CA ASP A 73 7.61 0.33 -6.53
C ASP A 73 6.63 -0.29 -7.52
N LEU A 74 5.70 -1.10 -7.03
CA LEU A 74 4.66 -1.70 -7.88
C LEU A 74 3.79 -0.62 -8.53
N VAL A 75 3.31 0.33 -7.73
CA VAL A 75 2.50 1.43 -8.24
C VAL A 75 3.30 2.27 -9.25
N ALA A 76 4.54 2.57 -8.93
CA ALA A 76 5.41 3.39 -9.78
C ALA A 76 5.62 2.77 -11.17
N ARG A 77 5.61 1.44 -11.27
CA ARG A 77 5.74 0.75 -12.56
C ARG A 77 4.46 0.81 -13.38
N MET A 78 3.31 1.08 -12.76
CA MET A 78 2.01 0.99 -13.40
C MET A 78 1.38 2.35 -13.73
N VAL A 79 1.90 3.43 -13.17
CA VAL A 79 1.37 4.78 -13.39
C VAL A 79 2.31 5.66 -14.18
#